data_11c1076b5aea2b2a5e91eac9fe7815d9
#
_entry.id   11c1076b5aea2b2a5e91eac9fe7815d9
#
_cell.length_a   1.000
_cell.length_b   1.000
_cell.length_c   1.000
_cell.angle_alpha   90.00
_cell.angle_beta   90.00
_cell.angle_gamma   90.00
#
_symmetry.space_group_name_H-M   'P 1'
#
loop_
_entity.id
_entity.type
_entity.pdbx_description
1 polymer ?
#
loop_
_entity_poly.entity_id
_entity_poly.type
_entity_poly.pdbx_seq_one_letter_code
_entity_poly.pdbx_strand_id
1 'polypeptide(L)'
;MMNETKLIGTFFKPRQKAIAKYATQAEAIQDKVLQQLVAKAANTEWGLEHDYKTLKNYQDFQQRVPVQTYEEIKGYVDRMRHGEKNILWPGEVVWYAKSSGTTND
;
A
#
# COMPACT_ATOMS: atom_id res chain seq x y z
N MET A 1 12.25 -32.20 38.42
CA MET A 1 11.43 -32.65 37.28
C MET A 1 10.74 -31.45 36.67
N MET A 2 11.02 -31.14 35.38
CA MET A 2 10.32 -30.08 34.67
C MET A 2 8.90 -30.49 34.41
N ASN A 3 7.92 -29.62 34.71
CA ASN A 3 6.56 -29.95 34.34
C ASN A 3 6.36 -29.68 32.82
N GLU A 4 5.34 -30.29 32.26
CA GLU A 4 5.04 -30.20 30.82
C GLU A 4 4.81 -28.77 30.32
N THR A 5 4.22 -27.93 31.17
CA THR A 5 3.94 -26.52 30.83
C THR A 5 5.24 -25.74 30.66
N LYS A 6 6.23 -25.94 31.50
CA LYS A 6 7.53 -25.30 31.38
C LYS A 6 8.26 -25.73 30.11
N LEU A 7 8.20 -27.03 29.80
CA LEU A 7 8.81 -27.57 28.60
C LEU A 7 8.22 -26.95 27.34
N ILE A 8 6.89 -26.86 27.27
CA ILE A 8 6.18 -26.26 26.16
C ILE A 8 6.51 -24.79 26.06
N GLY A 9 6.51 -24.03 27.16
CA GLY A 9 6.87 -22.62 27.19
C GLY A 9 8.27 -22.36 26.67
N THR A 10 9.23 -23.20 27.08
CA THR A 10 10.62 -23.11 26.62
C THR A 10 10.73 -23.38 25.12
N PHE A 11 9.97 -24.32 24.61
CA PHE A 11 9.95 -24.65 23.17
C PHE A 11 9.37 -23.52 22.33
N PHE A 12 8.30 -22.87 22.76
CA PHE A 12 7.63 -21.86 21.99
C PHE A 12 8.24 -20.46 22.11
N LYS A 13 9.00 -20.15 23.13
CA LYS A 13 9.63 -18.83 23.30
C LYS A 13 10.46 -18.37 22.09
N PRO A 14 11.39 -19.19 21.55
CA PRO A 14 12.15 -18.77 20.37
C PRO A 14 11.25 -18.50 19.16
N ARG A 15 10.18 -19.28 19.01
CA ARG A 15 9.23 -19.12 17.92
C ARG A 15 8.44 -17.82 18.05
N GLN A 16 8.02 -17.44 19.26
CA GLN A 16 7.35 -16.18 19.53
C GLN A 16 8.25 -14.98 19.22
N LYS A 17 9.54 -15.05 19.59
CA LYS A 17 10.51 -14.01 19.25
C LYS A 17 10.70 -13.88 17.75
N ALA A 18 10.74 -14.98 17.03
CA ALA A 18 10.88 -14.97 15.58
C ALA A 18 9.65 -14.36 14.91
N ILE A 19 8.45 -14.66 15.40
CA ILE A 19 7.20 -14.08 14.88
C ILE A 19 7.16 -12.57 15.14
N ALA A 20 7.52 -12.11 16.34
CA ALA A 20 7.55 -10.69 16.68
C ALA A 20 8.56 -9.94 15.83
N LYS A 21 9.75 -10.50 15.61
CA LYS A 21 10.76 -9.92 14.74
C LYS A 21 10.29 -9.85 13.30
N TYR A 22 9.64 -10.89 12.83
CA TYR A 22 9.07 -10.93 11.48
C TYR A 22 8.00 -9.85 11.29
N ALA A 23 7.12 -9.68 12.27
CA ALA A 23 6.08 -8.64 12.20
C ALA A 23 6.69 -7.24 12.14
N THR A 24 7.72 -6.95 12.93
CA THR A 24 8.45 -5.68 12.89
C THR A 24 9.11 -5.46 11.54
N GLN A 25 9.72 -6.49 10.97
CA GLN A 25 10.33 -6.42 9.65
C GLN A 25 9.28 -6.21 8.56
N ALA A 26 8.12 -6.83 8.68
CA ALA A 26 7.03 -6.67 7.72
C ALA A 26 6.53 -5.23 7.69
N GLU A 27 6.37 -4.57 8.84
CA GLU A 27 6.00 -3.15 8.89
C GLU A 27 7.04 -2.27 8.20
N ALA A 28 8.33 -2.50 8.48
CA ALA A 28 9.40 -1.74 7.86
C ALA A 28 9.44 -1.94 6.34
N ILE A 29 9.19 -3.16 5.88
CA ILE A 29 9.12 -3.48 4.46
C ILE A 29 7.92 -2.77 3.81
N GLN A 30 6.76 -2.79 4.47
CA GLN A 30 5.56 -2.11 3.96
C GLN A 30 5.76 -0.60 3.85
N ASP A 31 6.38 0.02 4.86
CA ASP A 31 6.70 1.44 4.80
C ASP A 31 7.64 1.77 3.64
N LYS A 32 8.64 0.93 3.42
CA LYS A 32 9.57 1.10 2.32
C LYS A 32 8.87 0.97 0.97
N VAL A 33 7.98 -0.01 0.82
CA VAL A 33 7.20 -0.20 -0.41
C VAL A 33 6.31 1.02 -0.65
N LEU A 34 5.63 1.51 0.37
CA LEU A 34 4.78 2.71 0.27
C LEU A 34 5.61 3.91 -0.20
N GLN A 35 6.77 4.14 0.40
CA GLN A 35 7.64 5.24 0.01
C GLN A 35 8.12 5.12 -1.43
N GLN A 36 8.44 3.92 -1.88
CA GLN A 36 8.83 3.66 -3.26
C GLN A 36 7.70 3.95 -4.25
N LEU A 37 6.48 3.50 -3.93
CA LEU A 37 5.31 3.74 -4.77
C LEU A 37 4.97 5.22 -4.84
N VAL A 38 4.98 5.90 -3.71
CA VAL A 38 4.71 7.34 -3.62
C VAL A 38 5.75 8.13 -4.40
N ALA A 39 7.03 7.76 -4.27
CA ALA A 39 8.11 8.42 -5.01
C ALA A 39 7.95 8.25 -6.52
N LYS A 40 7.57 7.05 -6.98
CA LYS A 40 7.33 6.80 -8.40
C LYS A 40 6.15 7.61 -8.93
N ALA A 41 5.11 7.77 -8.14
CA ALA A 41 3.89 8.46 -8.55
C ALA A 41 3.93 9.97 -8.28
N ALA A 42 5.04 10.51 -7.76
CA ALA A 42 5.12 11.89 -7.30
C ALA A 42 4.88 12.92 -8.42
N ASN A 43 5.23 12.60 -9.64
CA ASN A 43 5.09 13.51 -10.80
C ASN A 43 3.81 13.25 -11.60
N THR A 44 2.94 12.34 -11.15
CA THR A 44 1.62 12.17 -11.75
C THR A 44 0.70 13.32 -11.33
N GLU A 45 -0.41 13.49 -12.04
CA GLU A 45 -1.40 14.50 -11.67
C GLU A 45 -1.90 14.29 -10.24
N TRP A 46 -2.25 13.05 -9.89
CA TRP A 46 -2.68 12.69 -8.54
C TRP A 46 -1.59 12.95 -7.49
N GLY A 47 -0.34 12.58 -7.80
CA GLY A 47 0.78 12.79 -6.90
C GLY A 47 1.09 14.25 -6.66
N LEU A 48 0.94 15.09 -7.66
CA LEU A 48 1.12 16.54 -7.54
C LEU A 48 -0.02 17.18 -6.73
N GLU A 49 -1.25 16.77 -6.98
CA GLU A 49 -2.43 17.26 -6.23
C GLU A 49 -2.34 16.92 -4.74
N HIS A 50 -1.77 15.77 -4.40
CA HIS A 50 -1.66 15.30 -3.03
C HIS A 50 -0.28 15.49 -2.43
N ASP A 51 0.60 16.20 -3.13
CA ASP A 51 1.95 16.55 -2.68
C ASP A 51 2.74 15.34 -2.19
N TYR A 52 2.82 14.32 -3.01
CA TYR A 52 3.48 13.06 -2.70
C TYR A 52 4.96 13.23 -2.32
N LYS A 53 5.61 14.27 -2.83
CA LYS A 53 7.03 14.51 -2.56
C LYS A 53 7.32 14.79 -1.08
N THR A 54 6.32 15.23 -0.32
CA THR A 54 6.47 15.54 1.09
C THR A 54 5.97 14.44 2.01
N LEU A 55 5.44 13.35 1.46
CA LEU A 55 4.99 12.20 2.25
C LEU A 55 6.19 11.41 2.77
N LYS A 56 6.28 11.25 4.09
CA LYS A 56 7.40 10.57 4.74
C LYS A 56 7.03 9.20 5.29
N ASN A 57 5.77 8.99 5.66
CA ASN A 57 5.33 7.76 6.32
C ASN A 57 3.84 7.50 6.05
N TYR A 58 3.35 6.38 6.59
CA TYR A 58 1.97 5.96 6.39
C TYR A 58 0.97 6.93 7.02
N GLN A 59 1.30 7.52 8.16
CA GLN A 59 0.42 8.49 8.81
C GLN A 59 0.23 9.73 7.94
N ASP A 60 1.30 10.24 7.34
CA ASP A 60 1.21 11.36 6.40
C ASP A 60 0.31 11.01 5.22
N PHE A 61 0.45 9.80 4.70
CA PHE A 61 -0.36 9.31 3.59
C PHE A 61 -1.84 9.27 3.97
N GLN A 62 -2.18 8.71 5.12
CA GLN A 62 -3.56 8.64 5.59
C GLN A 62 -4.20 10.01 5.76
N GLN A 63 -3.44 10.98 6.25
CA GLN A 63 -3.95 12.35 6.47
C GLN A 63 -4.15 13.10 5.17
N ARG A 64 -3.28 12.89 4.20
CA ARG A 64 -3.26 13.66 2.97
C ARG A 64 -4.09 13.05 1.85
N VAL A 65 -4.14 11.73 1.79
CA VAL A 65 -4.87 11.02 0.74
C VAL A 65 -6.07 10.33 1.37
N PRO A 66 -7.27 10.92 1.26
CA PRO A 66 -8.47 10.31 1.84
C PRO A 66 -8.85 9.05 1.07
N VAL A 67 -9.58 8.17 1.74
CA VAL A 67 -10.14 6.98 1.10
C VAL A 67 -11.08 7.43 -0.01
N GLN A 68 -10.90 6.86 -1.20
CA GLN A 68 -11.67 7.21 -2.38
C GLN A 68 -12.66 6.11 -2.72
N THR A 69 -13.87 6.50 -3.11
CA THR A 69 -14.79 5.58 -3.77
C THR A 69 -14.44 5.53 -5.26
N TYR A 70 -14.92 4.49 -5.93
CA TYR A 70 -14.73 4.38 -7.39
C TYR A 70 -15.29 5.61 -8.12
N GLU A 71 -16.43 6.11 -7.71
CA GLU A 71 -17.04 7.27 -8.34
C GLU A 71 -16.15 8.52 -8.25
N GLU A 72 -15.42 8.66 -7.15
CA GLU A 72 -14.52 9.81 -6.96
C GLU A 72 -13.28 9.74 -7.86
N ILE A 73 -12.77 8.53 -8.15
CA ILE A 73 -11.57 8.37 -8.99
C ILE A 73 -11.89 8.00 -10.44
N LYS A 74 -13.17 7.77 -10.75
CA LYS A 74 -13.59 7.32 -12.07
C LYS A 74 -13.11 8.24 -13.20
N GLY A 75 -13.16 9.54 -12.99
CA GLY A 75 -12.70 10.51 -13.99
C GLY A 75 -11.24 10.33 -14.36
N TYR A 76 -10.38 10.10 -13.36
CA TYR A 76 -8.95 9.83 -13.58
C TYR A 76 -8.76 8.52 -14.35
N VAL A 77 -9.46 7.47 -13.93
CA VAL A 77 -9.36 6.14 -14.58
C VAL A 77 -9.83 6.22 -16.03
N ASP A 78 -10.92 6.91 -16.29
CA ASP A 78 -11.44 7.09 -17.67
C ASP A 78 -10.41 7.82 -18.55
N ARG A 79 -9.76 8.83 -18.03
CA ARG A 79 -8.69 9.54 -18.75
C ARG A 79 -7.53 8.62 -19.07
N MET A 80 -7.13 7.80 -18.12
CA MET A 80 -6.08 6.79 -18.31
C MET A 80 -6.46 5.79 -19.39
N ARG A 81 -7.71 5.34 -19.40
CA ARG A 81 -8.21 4.39 -20.40
C ARG A 81 -8.24 5.00 -21.80
N HIS A 82 -8.34 6.32 -21.90
CA HIS A 82 -8.30 7.04 -23.18
C HIS A 82 -6.86 7.39 -23.60
N GLY A 83 -5.86 6.88 -22.89
CA GLY A 83 -4.45 7.03 -23.26
C GLY A 83 -3.72 8.19 -22.62
N GLU A 84 -4.34 8.94 -21.71
CA GLU A 84 -3.62 9.99 -21.00
C GLU A 84 -2.57 9.40 -20.08
N LYS A 85 -1.39 10.00 -20.07
CA LYS A 85 -0.23 9.53 -19.32
C LYS A 85 -0.12 10.28 -17.99
N ASN A 86 0.56 9.64 -17.03
CA ASN A 86 0.95 10.28 -15.78
C ASN A 86 -0.23 10.84 -14.98
N ILE A 87 -1.34 10.12 -14.93
CA ILE A 87 -2.54 10.50 -14.16
C ILE A 87 -2.44 9.98 -12.73
N LEU A 88 -2.62 8.68 -12.53
CA LEU A 88 -2.48 8.03 -11.22
C LEU A 88 -1.14 7.30 -11.08
N TRP A 89 -0.52 6.96 -12.19
CA TRP A 89 0.74 6.22 -12.25
C TRP A 89 1.58 6.78 -13.40
N PRO A 90 2.92 6.68 -13.31
CA PRO A 90 3.78 7.20 -14.39
C PRO A 90 3.58 6.45 -15.70
N GLY A 91 3.63 7.19 -16.78
CA GLY A 91 3.52 6.65 -18.13
C GLY A 91 2.09 6.27 -18.49
N GLU A 92 1.97 5.45 -19.53
CA GLU A 92 0.70 4.96 -20.03
C GLU A 92 0.40 3.60 -19.41
N VAL A 93 -0.79 3.42 -18.89
CA VAL A 93 -1.26 2.14 -18.38
C VAL A 93 -2.06 1.45 -19.45
N VAL A 94 -1.59 0.29 -19.91
CA VAL A 94 -2.20 -0.43 -21.04
C VAL A 94 -3.02 -1.64 -20.60
N TRP A 95 -2.84 -2.12 -19.36
CA TRP A 95 -3.54 -3.28 -18.82
C TRP A 95 -4.40 -2.88 -17.64
N TYR A 96 -5.67 -3.28 -17.68
CA TYR A 96 -6.64 -3.01 -16.62
C TYR A 96 -7.29 -4.31 -16.17
N ALA A 97 -7.44 -4.46 -14.85
CA ALA A 97 -8.16 -5.58 -14.26
C ALA A 97 -9.57 -5.12 -13.87
N LYS A 98 -10.56 -5.93 -14.20
CA LYS A 98 -11.94 -5.69 -13.80
C LYS A 98 -12.36 -6.83 -12.89
N SER A 99 -12.83 -6.52 -11.68
CA SER A 99 -13.31 -7.55 -10.77
C SER A 99 -14.73 -7.99 -11.15
N SER A 100 -14.99 -9.29 -10.94
CA SER A 100 -16.28 -9.89 -11.24
C SER A 100 -17.30 -9.46 -10.20
N GLY A 101 -17.98 -8.62 -10.08
CA GLY A 101 -18.90 -8.13 -9.06
C GLY A 101 -19.02 -6.61 -9.08
N THR A 102 -18.25 -5.98 -9.96
CA THR A 102 -18.34 -4.55 -10.20
C THR A 102 -19.62 -4.26 -10.98
N THR A 103 -20.45 -3.39 -10.46
CA THR A 103 -21.75 -3.07 -11.07
C THR A 103 -21.67 -1.96 -12.10
N ASN A 104 -20.62 -1.18 -12.11
CA ASN A 104 -20.45 -0.05 -13.03
C ASN A 104 -19.25 -0.26 -13.95
N ASP A 105 -19.47 -0.06 -15.21
CA ASP A 105 -18.41 -0.08 -16.23
C ASP A 105 -17.86 1.31 -16.48
#